data_7cb84a8b10370c28a04c3e69ef4ad5bc
#
_entry.id   7cb84a8b10370c28a04c3e69ef4ad5bc
#
_cell.length_a   1.000
_cell.length_b   1.000
_cell.length_c   1.000
_cell.angle_alpha   90.00
_cell.angle_beta   90.00
_cell.angle_gamma   90.00
#
_symmetry.space_group_name_H-M   'P 1'
#
loop_
_entity.id
_entity.type
_entity.pdbx_description
1 polymer ?
#
loop_
_entity_poly.entity_id
_entity_poly.type
_entity_poly.pdbx_seq_one_letter_code
_entity_poly.pdbx_strand_id
1 'polypeptide(L)'
;GGDCMLSKCILLNSDVEIDKEKTKQWYAQAEDWGCDCEACINFLEVVKRDLIPSYITKLLESLHIPASKATYVCLLDGEHLYQFSYRIAGNILSNEPSWEDDGRCCHESYHYGAPDFPAPHFDIEFCVELPWVMEQ
;
A
#
# COMPACT_ATOMS: atom_id res chain seq x y z
N GLY A 1 17.96 -15.88 16.27
CA GLY A 1 18.02 -15.21 15.04
C GLY A 1 17.49 -16.09 13.94
N GLY A 2 17.23 -15.53 12.83
CA GLY A 2 16.69 -16.23 11.69
C GLY A 2 15.27 -16.69 11.87
N ASP A 3 14.67 -16.35 12.97
CA ASP A 3 13.31 -16.76 13.24
C ASP A 3 12.34 -15.97 12.38
N CYS A 4 11.36 -16.70 11.87
CA CYS A 4 10.29 -16.09 11.12
C CYS A 4 9.45 -15.27 12.09
N MET A 5 9.47 -13.96 11.92
CA MET A 5 8.74 -13.02 12.77
C MET A 5 7.32 -12.79 12.27
N LEU A 6 6.70 -13.83 11.71
CA LEU A 6 5.35 -13.75 11.20
C LEU A 6 4.34 -13.67 12.34
N SER A 7 3.50 -12.67 12.29
CA SER A 7 2.41 -12.46 13.25
C SER A 7 1.08 -12.55 12.53
N LYS A 8 0.18 -13.35 13.07
CA LYS A 8 -1.16 -13.50 12.51
C LYS A 8 -2.06 -12.36 12.97
N CYS A 9 -2.82 -11.80 12.04
CA CYS A 9 -3.78 -10.75 12.36
C CYS A 9 -4.85 -10.68 11.27
N ILE A 10 -5.85 -9.84 11.51
CA ILE A 10 -6.87 -9.55 10.49
C ILE A 10 -6.54 -8.19 9.91
N LEU A 11 -6.43 -8.12 8.60
CA LEU A 11 -6.10 -6.91 7.86
C LEU A 11 -7.08 -6.78 6.70
N LEU A 12 -7.80 -5.67 6.66
CA LEU A 12 -8.77 -5.41 5.57
C LEU A 12 -9.65 -6.64 5.29
N ASN A 13 -10.28 -7.14 6.35
CA ASN A 13 -11.23 -8.24 6.26
C ASN A 13 -10.62 -9.59 5.85
N SER A 14 -9.31 -9.72 5.93
CA SER A 14 -8.62 -10.97 5.58
C SER A 14 -7.72 -11.43 6.71
N ASP A 15 -7.65 -12.74 6.90
CA ASP A 15 -6.66 -13.31 7.80
C ASP A 15 -5.32 -13.34 7.09
N VAL A 16 -4.32 -12.80 7.74
CA VAL A 16 -2.97 -12.70 7.17
C VAL A 16 -1.94 -13.04 8.23
N GLU A 17 -0.73 -13.34 7.77
CA GLU A 17 0.44 -13.35 8.62
C GLU A 17 1.46 -12.38 8.02
N ILE A 18 2.04 -11.54 8.86
CA ILE A 18 2.88 -10.43 8.44
C ILE A 18 4.22 -10.47 9.14
N ASP A 19 5.30 -10.26 8.40
CA ASP A 19 6.61 -9.98 8.93
C ASP A 19 6.80 -8.46 8.92
N LYS A 20 6.49 -7.83 10.05
CA LYS A 20 6.55 -6.37 10.17
C LYS A 20 7.97 -5.84 10.02
N GLU A 21 8.94 -6.58 10.51
CA GLU A 21 10.34 -6.12 10.47
C GLU A 21 10.87 -6.11 9.04
N LYS A 22 10.63 -7.17 8.27
CA LYS A 22 11.02 -7.21 6.85
C LYS A 22 10.34 -6.11 6.07
N THR A 23 9.06 -5.89 6.31
CA THR A 23 8.29 -4.83 5.67
C THR A 23 8.91 -3.47 5.97
N LYS A 24 9.15 -3.19 7.25
CA LYS A 24 9.76 -1.94 7.68
C LYS A 24 11.13 -1.71 7.05
N GLN A 25 11.96 -2.75 7.03
CA GLN A 25 13.31 -2.65 6.48
C GLN A 25 13.30 -2.32 4.98
N TRP A 26 12.40 -2.96 4.23
CA TRP A 26 12.31 -2.68 2.81
C TRP A 26 11.90 -1.22 2.56
N TYR A 27 10.86 -0.76 3.26
CA TYR A 27 10.39 0.62 3.07
C TYR A 27 11.40 1.66 3.56
N ALA A 28 12.23 1.32 4.53
CA ALA A 28 13.28 2.23 4.98
C ALA A 28 14.29 2.55 3.88
N GLN A 29 14.46 1.65 2.92
CA GLN A 29 15.40 1.83 1.81
C GLN A 29 14.70 2.22 0.51
N ALA A 30 13.40 2.11 0.44
CA ALA A 30 12.64 2.40 -0.76
C ALA A 30 12.55 3.91 -1.00
N GLU A 31 12.37 4.27 -2.27
CA GLU A 31 12.09 5.64 -2.64
C GLU A 31 10.60 5.87 -2.72
N ASP A 32 10.19 7.13 -2.75
CA ASP A 32 8.81 7.49 -2.99
C ASP A 32 8.38 7.02 -4.38
N TRP A 33 7.08 6.86 -4.57
CA TRP A 33 6.54 6.47 -5.87
C TRP A 33 7.09 7.37 -6.97
N GLY A 34 7.70 6.77 -7.98
CA GLY A 34 8.57 7.49 -8.91
C GLY A 34 7.96 7.90 -10.24
N CYS A 35 6.69 7.66 -10.48
CA CYS A 35 6.05 8.11 -11.72
C CYS A 35 5.88 9.63 -11.70
N ASP A 36 6.22 10.30 -12.80
CA ASP A 36 6.18 11.76 -12.89
C ASP A 36 5.00 12.29 -13.71
N CYS A 37 4.00 11.47 -13.99
CA CYS A 37 2.77 11.96 -14.62
C CYS A 37 1.97 12.82 -13.64
N GLU A 38 1.07 13.65 -14.17
CA GLU A 38 0.31 14.58 -13.33
C GLU A 38 -0.48 13.87 -12.23
N ALA A 39 -1.09 12.73 -12.54
CA ALA A 39 -1.85 11.98 -11.55
C ALA A 39 -0.98 11.50 -10.40
N CYS A 40 0.21 11.00 -10.72
CA CYS A 40 1.14 10.51 -9.69
C CYS A 40 1.74 11.64 -8.87
N ILE A 41 2.04 12.77 -9.50
CA ILE A 41 2.51 13.96 -8.78
C ILE A 41 1.43 14.46 -7.84
N ASN A 42 0.17 14.48 -8.30
CA ASN A 42 -0.95 14.85 -7.44
C ASN A 42 -1.08 13.90 -6.24
N PHE A 43 -0.92 12.60 -6.47
CA PHE A 43 -0.97 11.62 -5.38
C PHE A 43 0.07 11.95 -4.30
N LEU A 44 1.31 12.20 -4.70
CA LEU A 44 2.38 12.53 -3.75
C LEU A 44 2.10 13.84 -3.01
N GLU A 45 1.51 14.81 -3.69
CA GLU A 45 1.14 16.08 -3.05
C GLU A 45 -0.01 15.88 -2.06
N VAL A 46 -0.97 15.03 -2.37
CA VAL A 46 -2.05 14.65 -1.45
C VAL A 46 -1.48 14.01 -0.19
N VAL A 47 -0.51 13.12 -0.35
CA VAL A 47 0.18 12.49 0.79
C VAL A 47 0.89 13.56 1.62
N LYS A 48 1.63 14.45 0.98
CA LYS A 48 2.41 15.50 1.65
C LYS A 48 1.51 16.44 2.46
N ARG A 49 0.31 16.72 1.96
CA ARG A 49 -0.65 17.59 2.63
C ARG A 49 -1.53 16.86 3.64
N ASP A 50 -1.25 15.58 3.87
CA ASP A 50 -1.99 14.75 4.83
C ASP A 50 -3.49 14.65 4.49
N LEU A 51 -3.78 14.46 3.22
CA LEU A 51 -5.16 14.38 2.72
C LEU A 51 -5.59 12.96 2.38
N ILE A 52 -4.77 11.96 2.61
CA ILE A 52 -5.15 10.55 2.51
C ILE A 52 -6.12 10.24 3.66
N PRO A 53 -7.20 9.48 3.41
CA PRO A 53 -8.13 9.12 4.49
C PRO A 53 -7.41 8.55 5.71
N SER A 54 -7.81 8.99 6.89
CA SER A 54 -7.09 8.68 8.12
C SER A 54 -7.06 7.19 8.43
N TYR A 55 -8.09 6.42 8.07
CA TYR A 55 -8.06 4.99 8.32
C TYR A 55 -6.95 4.29 7.53
N ILE A 56 -6.63 4.81 6.34
CA ILE A 56 -5.53 4.28 5.52
C ILE A 56 -4.19 4.67 6.14
N THR A 57 -4.02 5.93 6.49
CA THR A 57 -2.73 6.37 7.07
C THR A 57 -2.44 5.71 8.40
N LYS A 58 -3.47 5.51 9.24
CA LYS A 58 -3.30 4.79 10.50
C LYS A 58 -2.90 3.35 10.27
N LEU A 59 -3.51 2.68 9.29
CA LEU A 59 -3.14 1.32 8.94
C LEU A 59 -1.69 1.25 8.49
N LEU A 60 -1.28 2.14 7.60
CA LEU A 60 0.09 2.17 7.09
C LEU A 60 1.09 2.47 8.20
N GLU A 61 0.77 3.39 9.11
CA GLU A 61 1.62 3.69 10.26
C GLU A 61 1.82 2.46 11.14
N SER A 62 0.77 1.68 11.36
CA SER A 62 0.86 0.47 12.15
C SER A 62 1.79 -0.58 11.54
N LEU A 63 2.02 -0.49 10.24
CA LEU A 63 2.90 -1.39 9.49
C LEU A 63 4.26 -0.76 9.18
N HIS A 64 4.49 0.47 9.64
CA HIS A 64 5.70 1.25 9.37
C HIS A 64 5.92 1.49 7.87
N ILE A 65 4.82 1.75 7.15
CA ILE A 65 4.86 2.04 5.72
C ILE A 65 4.57 3.52 5.50
N PRO A 66 5.54 4.29 4.96
CA PRO A 66 5.27 5.68 4.57
C PRO A 66 4.29 5.72 3.39
N ALA A 67 3.26 6.53 3.49
CA ALA A 67 2.22 6.60 2.45
C ALA A 67 2.77 7.02 1.08
N SER A 68 3.85 7.80 1.05
CA SER A 68 4.49 8.24 -0.21
C SER A 68 5.20 7.10 -0.95
N LYS A 69 5.44 5.99 -0.28
CA LYS A 69 6.20 4.86 -0.86
C LYS A 69 5.26 3.76 -1.35
N ALA A 70 4.21 4.15 -2.06
CA ALA A 70 3.31 3.20 -2.69
C ALA A 70 4.06 2.34 -3.71
N THR A 71 3.64 1.10 -3.85
CA THR A 71 4.20 0.17 -4.83
C THR A 71 3.45 0.18 -6.15
N TYR A 72 2.31 0.86 -6.20
CA TYR A 72 1.56 1.11 -7.42
C TYR A 72 0.58 2.26 -7.19
N VAL A 73 0.43 3.13 -8.19
CA VAL A 73 -0.54 4.24 -8.17
C VAL A 73 -1.14 4.37 -9.56
N CYS A 74 -2.45 4.46 -9.64
CA CYS A 74 -3.17 4.64 -10.90
C CYS A 74 -4.41 5.52 -10.69
N LEU A 75 -4.63 6.44 -11.60
CA LEU A 75 -5.90 7.18 -11.65
C LEU A 75 -6.86 6.37 -12.53
N LEU A 76 -7.95 5.88 -11.92
CA LEU A 76 -8.85 4.96 -12.60
C LEU A 76 -9.86 5.66 -13.49
N ASP A 77 -10.53 6.67 -12.96
CA ASP A 77 -11.63 7.29 -13.66
C ASP A 77 -11.83 8.73 -13.22
N GLY A 78 -12.24 9.57 -14.16
CA GLY A 78 -12.43 10.97 -13.89
C GLY A 78 -11.14 11.63 -13.44
N GLU A 79 -11.26 12.49 -12.44
CA GLU A 79 -10.11 13.24 -11.94
C GLU A 79 -9.73 12.88 -10.52
N HIS A 80 -10.48 11.95 -9.90
CA HIS A 80 -10.38 11.77 -8.45
C HIS A 80 -10.29 10.33 -7.97
N LEU A 81 -10.69 9.34 -8.76
CA LEU A 81 -10.70 7.96 -8.28
C LEU A 81 -9.34 7.32 -8.49
N TYR A 82 -8.63 7.10 -7.40
CA TYR A 82 -7.30 6.51 -7.41
C TYR A 82 -7.33 5.07 -6.92
N GLN A 83 -6.48 4.24 -7.55
CA GLN A 83 -6.12 2.92 -7.04
C GLN A 83 -4.64 2.97 -6.69
N PHE A 84 -4.31 2.56 -5.46
CA PHE A 84 -2.92 2.51 -5.05
C PHE A 84 -2.69 1.36 -4.08
N SER A 85 -1.47 0.83 -4.09
CA SER A 85 -1.14 -0.39 -3.38
C SER A 85 0.16 -0.26 -2.60
N TYR A 86 0.28 -1.11 -1.58
CA TYR A 86 1.50 -1.24 -0.77
C TYR A 86 1.79 -2.72 -0.59
N ARG A 87 3.04 -3.13 -0.80
CA ARG A 87 3.42 -4.53 -0.64
C ARG A 87 3.80 -4.80 0.81
N ILE A 88 3.47 -6.01 1.28
CA ILE A 88 3.67 -6.41 2.68
C ILE A 88 4.32 -7.79 2.68
N ALA A 89 5.38 -7.96 3.48
CA ALA A 89 6.00 -9.26 3.67
C ALA A 89 5.08 -10.15 4.48
N GLY A 90 4.74 -11.31 3.95
CA GLY A 90 3.84 -12.25 4.61
C GLY A 90 2.94 -12.98 3.66
N ASN A 91 1.86 -13.53 4.19
CA ASN A 91 0.91 -14.35 3.41
C ASN A 91 -0.53 -13.99 3.74
N ILE A 92 -1.38 -14.13 2.73
CA ILE A 92 -2.83 -14.10 2.93
C ILE A 92 -3.24 -15.52 3.31
N LEU A 93 -3.93 -15.66 4.44
CA LEU A 93 -4.39 -16.96 4.93
C LEU A 93 -5.84 -17.24 4.55
N SER A 94 -6.62 -16.19 4.30
CA SER A 94 -8.01 -16.33 3.85
C SER A 94 -8.06 -16.88 2.43
N ASN A 95 -9.04 -17.75 2.15
CA ASN A 95 -9.20 -18.31 0.81
C ASN A 95 -9.75 -17.29 -0.19
N GLU A 96 -10.61 -16.40 0.27
CA GLU A 96 -11.27 -15.43 -0.60
C GLU A 96 -11.20 -14.03 0.03
N PRO A 97 -10.08 -13.30 -0.20
CA PRO A 97 -9.99 -11.93 0.28
C PRO A 97 -11.11 -11.05 -0.30
N SER A 98 -11.71 -10.25 0.54
CA SER A 98 -12.82 -9.38 0.15
C SER A 98 -12.54 -7.93 0.53
N TRP A 99 -13.29 -7.02 -0.06
CA TRP A 99 -13.16 -5.60 0.25
C TRP A 99 -13.67 -5.30 1.66
N GLU A 100 -12.94 -4.47 2.37
CA GLU A 100 -13.40 -3.81 3.59
C GLU A 100 -13.36 -2.32 3.29
N ASP A 101 -14.54 -1.70 3.18
CA ASP A 101 -14.66 -0.33 2.70
C ASP A 101 -13.96 -0.21 1.33
N ASP A 102 -12.93 0.64 1.23
CA ASP A 102 -12.24 0.90 -0.03
C ASP A 102 -10.91 0.14 -0.16
N GLY A 103 -10.66 -0.84 0.72
CA GLY A 103 -9.40 -1.56 0.74
C GLY A 103 -9.56 -3.07 0.76
N ARG A 104 -8.56 -3.76 0.30
CA ARG A 104 -8.51 -5.23 0.34
C ARG A 104 -7.08 -5.73 0.33
N CYS A 105 -6.91 -6.98 0.81
CA CYS A 105 -5.68 -7.73 0.56
C CYS A 105 -5.80 -8.44 -0.78
N CYS A 106 -4.72 -8.53 -1.52
CA CYS A 106 -4.71 -9.29 -2.77
C CYS A 106 -3.33 -9.88 -2.99
N HIS A 107 -3.29 -10.91 -3.82
CA HIS A 107 -2.03 -11.46 -4.26
C HIS A 107 -1.33 -10.42 -5.14
N GLU A 108 -0.03 -10.62 -5.37
CA GLU A 108 0.77 -9.66 -6.11
C GLU A 108 0.09 -9.24 -7.42
N SER A 109 -0.22 -7.94 -7.50
CA SER A 109 -0.87 -7.36 -8.68
C SER A 109 0.15 -6.78 -9.66
N TYR A 110 1.23 -6.18 -9.14
CA TYR A 110 2.21 -5.46 -9.96
C TYR A 110 3.61 -5.71 -9.38
N HIS A 111 4.41 -6.53 -10.08
CA HIS A 111 5.71 -6.93 -9.52
C HIS A 111 6.81 -5.89 -9.69
N TYR A 112 6.68 -4.97 -10.60
CA TYR A 112 7.76 -4.02 -10.87
C TYR A 112 7.75 -2.79 -9.94
N GLY A 113 6.71 -2.62 -9.15
CA GLY A 113 6.63 -1.49 -8.22
C GLY A 113 7.40 -1.68 -6.92
N ALA A 114 7.87 -2.88 -6.66
CA ALA A 114 8.57 -3.21 -5.43
C ALA A 114 9.74 -4.15 -5.71
N PRO A 115 10.80 -3.65 -6.36
CA PRO A 115 11.94 -4.49 -6.71
C PRO A 115 12.60 -5.07 -5.47
N ASP A 116 12.97 -6.33 -5.56
CA ASP A 116 13.67 -7.05 -4.49
C ASP A 116 12.89 -7.16 -3.18
N PHE A 117 11.57 -7.02 -3.24
CA PHE A 117 10.75 -7.20 -2.04
C PHE A 117 10.85 -8.66 -1.58
N PRO A 118 11.08 -8.90 -0.27
CA PRO A 118 11.26 -10.27 0.20
C PRO A 118 10.00 -11.12 0.03
N ALA A 119 10.22 -12.37 -0.40
CA ALA A 119 9.14 -13.36 -0.50
C ALA A 119 9.03 -14.13 0.82
N PRO A 120 7.86 -14.61 1.21
CA PRO A 120 6.57 -14.37 0.57
C PRO A 120 6.05 -12.95 0.81
N HIS A 121 5.18 -12.49 -0.07
CA HIS A 121 4.57 -11.17 0.07
C HIS A 121 3.18 -11.14 -0.56
N PHE A 122 2.43 -10.12 -0.21
CA PHE A 122 1.12 -9.84 -0.80
C PHE A 122 0.93 -8.32 -0.83
N ASP A 123 -0.12 -7.86 -1.49
CA ASP A 123 -0.42 -6.43 -1.58
C ASP A 123 -1.67 -6.08 -0.79
N ILE A 124 -1.68 -4.87 -0.25
CA ILE A 124 -2.94 -4.23 0.15
C ILE A 124 -3.24 -3.17 -0.90
N GLU A 125 -4.48 -3.11 -1.33
CA GLU A 125 -4.92 -2.25 -2.42
C GLU A 125 -6.06 -1.37 -1.95
N PHE A 126 -5.99 -0.09 -2.27
CA PHE A 126 -7.03 0.87 -1.95
C PHE A 126 -7.58 1.50 -3.22
N CYS A 127 -8.89 1.74 -3.22
CA CYS A 127 -9.58 2.40 -4.32
C CYS A 127 -10.45 3.49 -3.72
N VAL A 128 -9.97 4.74 -3.76
CA VAL A 128 -10.62 5.85 -3.08
C VAL A 128 -10.54 7.12 -3.91
N GLU A 129 -11.49 8.01 -3.69
CA GLU A 129 -11.42 9.34 -4.27
C GLU A 129 -10.45 10.21 -3.48
N LEU A 130 -9.56 10.88 -4.18
CA LEU A 130 -8.61 11.82 -3.58
C LEU A 130 -8.78 13.19 -4.25
N PRO A 131 -8.54 14.28 -3.51
CA PRO A 131 -8.67 15.61 -4.09
C PRO A 131 -7.58 15.89 -5.12
N TRP A 132 -7.92 16.66 -6.13
CA TRP A 132 -6.93 17.20 -7.04
C TRP A 132 -6.41 18.51 -6.45
N VAL A 133 -5.16 18.53 -6.06
CA VAL A 133 -4.55 19.66 -5.33
C VAL A 133 -3.53 20.41 -6.18
N MET A 134 -3.24 19.92 -7.37
CA MET A 134 -2.31 20.59 -8.28
C MET A 134 -3.04 21.66 -9.07
N GLU A 135 -2.32 22.73 -9.40
CA GLU A 135 -2.88 23.76 -10.27
C GLU A 135 -3.00 23.22 -11.69
N GLN A 136 -4.08 23.60 -12.34
CA GLN A 136 -4.32 23.25 -13.73
C GLN A 136 -3.95 24.38 -14.65
#